data_769a7119ee5dcd30b14001d93f2b4412
#
_entry.id   769a7119ee5dcd30b14001d93f2b4412
#
_cell.length_a   1.000
_cell.length_b   1.000
_cell.length_c   1.000
_cell.angle_alpha   90.00
_cell.angle_beta   90.00
_cell.angle_gamma   90.00
#
_symmetry.space_group_name_H-M   'P 1'
#
loop_
_entity.id
_entity.type
_entity.pdbx_description
1 polymer ?
#
loop_
_entity_poly.entity_id
_entity_poly.type
_entity_poly.pdbx_seq_one_letter_code
_entity_poly.pdbx_strand_id
1 'polypeptide(L)'
;GLPDNMNSENLVFFGLREYSPNLRLRLIEYALQTQKGFGLVIIDGIRDLMLDINNPSESVHIINKLMQWSSRYDLHIHCVLHLNKGDDNVRGHIGTELSNKAETVLVISKSNSMANVSEVKPLNIRDKDFAPFAFQINKEGLPEIAKDYVVDSTTAKQPKMTIGDITDEQHDKALGMAFGKKVVSGYENVINALTKGYTTIGFARGRTVMSKLLTFLLKSKL
;
A
#
# COMPACT_ATOMS: atom_id res chain seq x y z
N GLY A 1 -13.79 14.32 21.41
CA GLY A 1 -12.35 14.49 21.68
C GLY A 1 -12.12 14.64 23.18
N LEU A 2 -10.89 14.45 23.63
CA LEU A 2 -10.52 14.80 25.00
C LEU A 2 -10.69 16.30 25.19
N PRO A 3 -11.16 16.79 26.37
CA PRO A 3 -11.18 18.21 26.65
C PRO A 3 -9.79 18.83 26.47
N ASP A 4 -9.71 20.04 25.93
CA ASP A 4 -8.47 20.75 25.60
C ASP A 4 -7.52 20.95 26.79
N ASN A 5 -7.99 20.73 28.01
CA ASN A 5 -7.25 20.87 29.26
C ASN A 5 -6.83 19.53 29.90
N MET A 6 -7.10 18.39 29.26
CA MET A 6 -6.63 17.09 29.74
C MET A 6 -5.28 16.71 29.11
N ASN A 7 -4.20 17.00 29.80
CA ASN A 7 -2.92 16.40 29.51
C ASN A 7 -2.90 14.98 30.08
N SER A 8 -2.75 13.98 29.22
CA SER A 8 -2.47 12.63 29.66
C SER A 8 -0.99 12.51 30.03
N GLU A 9 -0.67 12.09 31.23
CA GLU A 9 0.71 11.84 31.65
C GLU A 9 1.41 10.76 30.81
N ASN A 10 0.61 9.94 30.12
CA ASN A 10 1.09 8.82 29.30
C ASN A 10 1.15 9.16 27.79
N LEU A 11 0.88 10.39 27.39
CA LEU A 11 0.84 10.78 25.98
C LEU A 11 1.58 12.09 25.73
N VAL A 12 2.57 12.04 24.85
CA VAL A 12 3.37 13.22 24.47
C VAL A 12 3.24 13.43 22.96
N PHE A 13 2.96 14.66 22.53
CA PHE A 13 2.89 15.06 21.12
C PHE A 13 4.06 15.96 20.74
N PHE A 14 4.64 15.66 19.58
CA PHE A 14 5.68 16.50 18.97
C PHE A 14 5.21 17.00 17.61
N GLY A 15 5.00 18.31 17.48
CA GLY A 15 4.71 18.98 16.22
C GLY A 15 6.01 19.25 15.44
N LEU A 16 6.40 18.36 14.53
CA LEU A 16 7.69 18.46 13.84
C LEU A 16 7.60 19.06 12.42
N ARG A 17 6.44 19.57 12.02
CA ARG A 17 6.17 19.98 10.64
C ARG A 17 7.11 21.07 10.11
N GLU A 18 7.53 22.00 10.95
CA GLU A 18 8.37 23.14 10.56
C GLU A 18 9.84 22.78 10.33
N TYR A 19 10.26 21.59 10.74
CA TYR A 19 11.67 21.18 10.65
C TYR A 19 11.96 20.41 9.37
N SER A 20 13.24 20.45 8.95
CA SER A 20 13.71 19.63 7.83
C SER A 20 13.70 18.13 8.19
N PRO A 21 13.61 17.21 7.20
CA PRO A 21 13.62 15.76 7.44
C PRO A 21 14.76 15.29 8.36
N ASN A 22 15.98 15.75 8.11
CA ASN A 22 17.14 15.40 8.93
C ASN A 22 17.01 15.90 10.38
N LEU A 23 16.44 17.09 10.58
CA LEU A 23 16.23 17.62 11.92
C LEU A 23 15.11 16.89 12.63
N ARG A 24 14.04 16.49 11.93
CA ARG A 24 12.97 15.63 12.49
C ARG A 24 13.53 14.32 13.02
N LEU A 25 14.38 13.63 12.26
CA LEU A 25 15.05 12.40 12.69
C LEU A 25 15.87 12.60 13.96
N ARG A 26 16.66 13.68 14.02
CA ARG A 26 17.46 14.01 15.20
C ARG A 26 16.60 14.34 16.43
N LEU A 27 15.48 15.04 16.23
CA LEU A 27 14.56 15.39 17.32
C LEU A 27 13.85 14.16 17.87
N ILE A 28 13.43 13.20 17.01
CA ILE A 28 12.89 11.92 17.43
C ILE A 28 13.93 11.16 18.24
N GLU A 29 15.15 11.03 17.73
CA GLU A 29 16.23 10.33 18.44
C GLU A 29 16.57 10.98 19.78
N TYR A 30 16.60 12.30 19.83
CA TYR A 30 16.80 13.05 21.07
C TYR A 30 15.67 12.80 22.08
N ALA A 31 14.42 12.82 21.65
CA ALA A 31 13.29 12.53 22.53
C ALA A 31 13.38 11.11 23.11
N LEU A 32 13.72 10.11 22.30
CA LEU A 32 13.91 8.73 22.73
C LEU A 32 15.08 8.55 23.70
N GLN A 33 16.12 9.38 23.59
CA GLN A 33 17.29 9.35 24.48
C GLN A 33 17.01 10.00 25.82
N THR A 34 16.26 11.10 25.81
CA THR A 34 16.06 11.94 27.00
C THR A 34 14.82 11.59 27.80
N GLN A 35 13.79 11.10 27.15
CA GLN A 35 12.56 10.67 27.81
C GLN A 35 12.52 9.14 27.88
N LYS A 36 12.31 8.60 29.06
CA LYS A 36 12.25 7.15 29.27
C LYS A 36 10.80 6.67 29.41
N GLY A 37 10.58 5.40 29.12
CA GLY A 37 9.31 4.73 29.39
C GLY A 37 8.31 4.79 28.23
N PHE A 38 8.72 5.18 27.01
CA PHE A 38 7.88 5.00 25.85
C PHE A 38 7.71 3.51 25.54
N GLY A 39 6.48 3.00 25.54
CA GLY A 39 6.15 1.67 25.03
C GLY A 39 5.70 1.69 23.58
N LEU A 40 5.20 2.84 23.10
CA LEU A 40 4.69 3.02 21.74
C LEU A 40 5.12 4.37 21.19
N VAL A 41 5.61 4.38 19.96
CA VAL A 41 5.88 5.58 19.17
C VAL A 41 5.06 5.54 17.88
N ILE A 42 4.32 6.59 17.60
CA ILE A 42 3.55 6.74 16.35
C ILE A 42 4.20 7.82 15.49
N ILE A 43 4.58 7.47 14.27
CA ILE A 43 5.18 8.39 13.28
C ILE A 43 4.17 8.62 12.15
N ASP A 44 3.51 9.76 12.18
CA ASP A 44 2.54 10.19 11.17
C ASP A 44 3.06 11.44 10.45
N GLY A 45 3.64 11.31 9.24
CA GLY A 45 3.84 10.16 8.37
C GLY A 45 5.34 9.94 8.16
N ILE A 46 5.69 8.67 8.06
CA ILE A 46 7.10 8.26 7.92
C ILE A 46 7.81 8.90 6.70
N ARG A 47 7.07 9.18 5.64
CA ARG A 47 7.56 9.86 4.44
C ARG A 47 8.25 11.20 4.75
N ASP A 48 7.77 11.90 5.75
CA ASP A 48 8.24 13.25 6.07
C ASP A 48 9.61 13.27 6.78
N LEU A 49 10.17 12.08 7.03
CA LEU A 49 11.55 11.91 7.51
C LEU A 49 12.57 11.80 6.37
N MET A 50 12.15 11.92 5.10
CA MET A 50 12.95 11.74 3.91
C MET A 50 12.86 12.96 2.99
N LEU A 51 13.91 13.19 2.20
CA LEU A 51 13.91 14.15 1.10
C LEU A 51 13.25 13.56 -0.14
N ASP A 52 13.62 12.32 -0.49
CA ASP A 52 13.04 11.59 -1.64
C ASP A 52 12.59 10.19 -1.26
N ILE A 53 11.28 9.95 -1.36
CA ILE A 53 10.65 8.66 -1.05
C ILE A 53 11.06 7.50 -1.98
N ASN A 54 11.64 7.83 -3.14
CA ASN A 54 12.12 6.87 -4.12
C ASN A 54 13.62 6.59 -3.98
N ASN A 55 14.31 7.28 -3.07
CA ASN A 55 15.72 7.06 -2.82
C ASN A 55 15.93 5.78 -1.98
N PRO A 56 16.56 4.72 -2.56
CA PRO A 56 16.76 3.46 -1.85
C PRO A 56 17.64 3.62 -0.60
N SER A 57 18.70 4.43 -0.69
CA SER A 57 19.64 4.62 0.42
C SER A 57 19.00 5.32 1.60
N GLU A 58 18.19 6.37 1.34
CA GLU A 58 17.43 7.04 2.40
C GLU A 58 16.41 6.08 3.03
N SER A 59 15.70 5.28 2.22
CA SER A 59 14.74 4.28 2.70
C SER A 59 15.39 3.29 3.64
N VAL A 60 16.51 2.69 3.23
CA VAL A 60 17.27 1.73 4.06
C VAL A 60 17.77 2.41 5.34
N HIS A 61 18.25 3.66 5.26
CA HIS A 61 18.71 4.40 6.43
C HIS A 61 17.59 4.59 7.47
N ILE A 62 16.41 5.03 7.03
CA ILE A 62 15.24 5.22 7.92
C ILE A 62 14.83 3.89 8.56
N ILE A 63 14.73 2.83 7.76
CA ILE A 63 14.35 1.50 8.28
C ILE A 63 15.35 1.01 9.35
N ASN A 64 16.65 1.17 9.09
CA ASN A 64 17.67 0.80 10.07
C ASN A 64 17.54 1.62 11.36
N LYS A 65 17.21 2.91 11.29
CA LYS A 65 16.93 3.74 12.47
C LYS A 65 15.73 3.22 13.26
N LEU A 66 14.61 2.90 12.58
CA LEU A 66 13.43 2.36 13.24
C LEU A 66 13.74 1.02 13.95
N MET A 67 14.46 0.12 13.28
CA MET A 67 14.88 -1.17 13.86
C MET A 67 15.80 -0.98 15.08
N GLN A 68 16.76 -0.05 14.98
CA GLN A 68 17.64 0.30 16.11
C GLN A 68 16.87 0.88 17.28
N TRP A 69 15.93 1.80 17.03
CA TRP A 69 15.16 2.44 18.10
C TRP A 69 14.23 1.45 18.79
N SER A 70 13.49 0.60 18.03
CA SER A 70 12.61 -0.39 18.63
C SER A 70 13.37 -1.38 19.51
N SER A 71 14.53 -1.87 19.05
CA SER A 71 15.38 -2.77 19.82
C SER A 71 16.07 -2.10 21.01
N ARG A 72 16.65 -0.90 20.81
CA ARG A 72 17.43 -0.20 21.84
C ARG A 72 16.59 0.27 23.02
N TYR A 73 15.36 0.73 22.72
CA TYR A 73 14.48 1.34 23.72
C TYR A 73 13.34 0.41 24.13
N ASP A 74 13.31 -0.83 23.62
CA ASP A 74 12.28 -1.84 23.90
C ASP A 74 10.86 -1.28 23.72
N LEU A 75 10.58 -0.74 22.53
CA LEU A 75 9.33 -0.08 22.21
C LEU A 75 8.76 -0.54 20.86
N HIS A 76 7.45 -0.41 20.71
CA HIS A 76 6.76 -0.59 19.42
C HIS A 76 6.75 0.71 18.62
N ILE A 77 7.03 0.62 17.31
CA ILE A 77 6.93 1.76 16.38
C ILE A 77 5.80 1.51 15.38
N HIS A 78 4.83 2.41 15.38
CA HIS A 78 3.76 2.44 14.39
C HIS A 78 4.02 3.55 13.37
N CYS A 79 4.13 3.18 12.08
CA CYS A 79 4.37 4.13 11.00
C CYS A 79 3.12 4.29 10.14
N VAL A 80 2.76 5.53 9.82
CA VAL A 80 1.69 5.85 8.88
C VAL A 80 2.29 6.20 7.53
N LEU A 81 1.77 5.56 6.47
CA LEU A 81 2.17 5.82 5.09
C LEU A 81 0.96 5.77 4.15
N HIS A 82 0.81 6.79 3.31
CA HIS A 82 -0.26 6.82 2.32
C HIS A 82 0.01 5.87 1.15
N LEU A 83 -1.05 5.23 0.66
CA LEU A 83 -1.03 4.46 -0.57
C LEU A 83 -0.91 5.38 -1.80
N ASN A 84 -0.52 4.81 -2.93
CA ASN A 84 -0.57 5.51 -4.21
C ASN A 84 -2.01 5.81 -4.62
N LYS A 85 -2.22 6.92 -5.33
CA LYS A 85 -3.56 7.33 -5.80
C LYS A 85 -4.12 6.49 -6.96
N GLY A 86 -3.43 5.55 -7.50
CA GLY A 86 -3.87 4.81 -8.70
C GLY A 86 -3.80 3.30 -8.57
N ASP A 87 -3.15 2.84 -7.54
CA ASP A 87 -3.06 1.43 -7.18
C ASP A 87 -3.00 1.31 -5.65
N ASP A 88 -3.37 0.16 -5.11
CA ASP A 88 -3.30 -0.09 -3.66
C ASP A 88 -1.88 -0.44 -3.19
N ASN A 89 -0.85 -0.07 -3.95
CA ASN A 89 0.53 -0.32 -3.55
C ASN A 89 1.01 0.76 -2.58
N VAL A 90 1.86 0.36 -1.65
CA VAL A 90 2.54 1.30 -0.75
C VAL A 90 3.45 2.24 -1.55
N ARG A 91 3.46 3.50 -1.14
CA ARG A 91 4.11 4.56 -1.91
C ARG A 91 5.62 4.55 -1.75
N GLY A 92 6.34 4.52 -2.88
CA GLY A 92 7.79 4.70 -2.97
C GLY A 92 8.61 3.51 -2.45
N HIS A 93 9.93 3.64 -2.51
CA HIS A 93 10.86 2.63 -1.99
C HIS A 93 10.69 2.38 -0.48
N ILE A 94 10.44 3.44 0.28
CA ILE A 94 10.21 3.32 1.73
C ILE A 94 9.02 2.41 2.05
N GLY A 95 7.95 2.45 1.26
CA GLY A 95 6.79 1.57 1.44
C GLY A 95 7.14 0.09 1.26
N THR A 96 7.94 -0.23 0.23
CA THR A 96 8.43 -1.58 -0.01
C THR A 96 9.30 -2.06 1.14
N GLU A 97 10.26 -1.24 1.59
CA GLU A 97 11.16 -1.60 2.69
C GLU A 97 10.43 -1.76 4.02
N LEU A 98 9.47 -0.87 4.34
CA LEU A 98 8.61 -1.02 5.53
C LEU A 98 7.84 -2.33 5.49
N SER A 99 7.19 -2.65 4.37
CA SER A 99 6.42 -3.89 4.23
C SER A 99 7.29 -5.14 4.38
N ASN A 100 8.56 -5.07 3.95
CA ASN A 100 9.50 -6.18 4.09
C ASN A 100 9.99 -6.39 5.53
N LYS A 101 9.97 -5.35 6.37
CA LYS A 101 10.52 -5.40 7.73
C LYS A 101 9.48 -5.34 8.83
N ALA A 102 8.31 -4.77 8.56
CA ALA A 102 7.22 -4.72 9.54
C ALA A 102 6.72 -6.13 9.89
N GLU A 103 6.33 -6.31 11.15
CA GLU A 103 5.64 -7.53 11.60
C GLU A 103 4.20 -7.54 11.12
N THR A 104 3.57 -6.38 11.13
CA THR A 104 2.17 -6.23 10.73
C THR A 104 2.02 -5.02 9.81
N VAL A 105 1.39 -5.23 8.66
CA VAL A 105 1.00 -4.18 7.73
C VAL A 105 -0.51 -4.22 7.57
N LEU A 106 -1.17 -3.10 7.90
CA LEU A 106 -2.60 -2.91 7.78
C LEU A 106 -2.90 -1.93 6.67
N VAL A 107 -3.95 -2.20 5.91
CA VAL A 107 -4.51 -1.23 4.95
C VAL A 107 -5.82 -0.71 5.50
N ILE A 108 -5.92 0.61 5.55
CA ILE A 108 -7.15 1.30 5.93
C ILE A 108 -7.69 2.00 4.67
N SER A 109 -8.91 1.65 4.28
CA SER A 109 -9.58 2.24 3.13
C SER A 109 -11.01 2.65 3.48
N LYS A 110 -11.53 3.68 2.78
CA LYS A 110 -12.94 4.03 2.90
C LYS A 110 -13.80 2.97 2.22
N SER A 111 -14.94 2.65 2.82
CA SER A 111 -15.94 1.79 2.19
C SER A 111 -16.49 2.45 0.91
N ASN A 112 -16.67 1.63 -0.13
CA ASN A 112 -17.30 2.05 -1.37
C ASN A 112 -18.84 1.99 -1.29
N SER A 113 -19.38 1.24 -0.32
CA SER A 113 -20.82 0.98 -0.19
C SER A 113 -21.48 1.80 0.92
N MET A 114 -20.72 2.27 1.89
CA MET A 114 -21.26 2.93 3.08
C MET A 114 -20.44 4.17 3.44
N ALA A 115 -21.07 5.34 3.39
CA ALA A 115 -20.41 6.59 3.78
C ALA A 115 -20.01 6.54 5.27
N ASN A 116 -18.89 7.19 5.61
CA ASN A 116 -18.33 7.26 6.97
C ASN A 116 -17.80 5.95 7.56
N VAL A 117 -17.82 4.84 6.83
CA VAL A 117 -17.21 3.57 7.25
C VAL A 117 -15.82 3.44 6.63
N SER A 118 -14.87 3.01 7.44
CA SER A 118 -13.52 2.64 7.03
C SER A 118 -13.28 1.16 7.30
N GLU A 119 -12.68 0.47 6.34
CA GLU A 119 -12.30 -0.93 6.44
C GLU A 119 -10.84 -1.07 6.83
N VAL A 120 -10.55 -2.00 7.71
CA VAL A 120 -9.19 -2.39 8.12
C VAL A 120 -8.94 -3.82 7.65
N LYS A 121 -7.95 -3.98 6.81
CA LYS A 121 -7.57 -5.29 6.24
C LYS A 121 -6.10 -5.59 6.53
N PRO A 122 -5.76 -6.82 6.93
CA PRO A 122 -4.36 -7.25 6.98
C PRO A 122 -3.81 -7.32 5.56
N LEU A 123 -2.64 -6.72 5.32
CA LEU A 123 -1.91 -6.87 4.08
C LEU A 123 -0.78 -7.89 4.22
N ASN A 124 -0.08 -7.84 5.35
CA ASN A 124 1.00 -8.75 5.70
C ASN A 124 1.08 -8.86 7.22
N ILE A 125 1.00 -10.07 7.73
CA ILE A 125 1.12 -10.38 9.16
C ILE A 125 2.08 -11.56 9.30
N ARG A 126 3.09 -11.44 10.16
CA ARG A 126 4.07 -12.51 10.41
C ARG A 126 3.61 -13.46 11.50
N ASP A 127 2.71 -13.04 12.35
CA ASP A 127 2.10 -13.81 13.42
C ASP A 127 0.67 -14.23 13.03
N LYS A 128 -0.18 -14.54 14.01
CA LYS A 128 -1.56 -14.98 13.82
C LYS A 128 -2.39 -13.92 13.10
N ASP A 129 -2.97 -14.32 12.00
CA ASP A 129 -3.86 -13.47 11.20
C ASP A 129 -5.17 -13.18 11.93
N PHE A 130 -5.84 -12.08 11.55
CA PHE A 130 -7.14 -11.70 12.07
C PHE A 130 -8.11 -11.39 10.92
N ALA A 131 -9.40 -11.52 11.19
CA ALA A 131 -10.43 -11.19 10.23
C ALA A 131 -10.50 -9.68 9.98
N PRO A 132 -10.62 -9.22 8.72
CA PRO A 132 -10.86 -7.82 8.43
C PRO A 132 -12.04 -7.28 9.22
N PHE A 133 -11.96 -6.02 9.64
CA PHE A 133 -13.03 -5.36 10.37
C PHE A 133 -13.27 -3.94 9.85
N ALA A 134 -14.36 -3.33 10.24
CA ALA A 134 -14.67 -1.96 9.87
C ALA A 134 -14.99 -1.09 11.09
N PHE A 135 -14.71 0.19 10.95
CA PHE A 135 -15.05 1.18 11.97
C PHE A 135 -15.67 2.43 11.33
N GLN A 136 -16.39 3.17 12.12
CA GLN A 136 -16.91 4.48 11.80
C GLN A 136 -16.56 5.48 12.88
N ILE A 137 -16.61 6.78 12.54
CA ILE A 137 -16.44 7.84 13.54
C ILE A 137 -17.81 8.23 14.04
N ASN A 138 -18.02 8.12 15.35
CA ASN A 138 -19.26 8.48 16.00
C ASN A 138 -19.46 10.01 16.12
N LYS A 139 -20.56 10.45 16.71
CA LYS A 139 -20.93 11.87 16.85
C LYS A 139 -19.95 12.64 17.76
N GLU A 140 -19.30 11.95 18.68
CA GLU A 140 -18.27 12.50 19.58
C GLU A 140 -16.88 12.57 18.92
N GLY A 141 -16.75 12.13 17.66
CA GLY A 141 -15.48 12.12 16.94
C GLY A 141 -14.58 10.93 17.29
N LEU A 142 -15.10 9.91 17.95
CA LEU A 142 -14.35 8.71 18.35
C LEU A 142 -14.61 7.55 17.40
N PRO A 143 -13.60 6.69 17.14
CA PRO A 143 -13.80 5.49 16.34
C PRO A 143 -14.60 4.44 17.13
N GLU A 144 -15.55 3.80 16.45
CA GLU A 144 -16.33 2.67 16.97
C GLU A 144 -16.46 1.58 15.91
N ILE A 145 -16.55 0.33 16.33
CA ILE A 145 -16.72 -0.81 15.39
C ILE A 145 -18.06 -0.68 14.66
N ALA A 146 -18.02 -0.74 13.34
CA ALA A 146 -19.21 -0.77 12.50
C ALA A 146 -19.85 -2.18 12.50
N LYS A 147 -20.68 -2.48 13.53
CA LYS A 147 -21.20 -3.82 13.79
C LYS A 147 -22.09 -4.37 12.66
N ASP A 148 -22.81 -3.48 11.98
CA ASP A 148 -23.75 -3.84 10.90
C ASP A 148 -23.08 -3.86 9.52
N TYR A 149 -21.76 -3.69 9.46
CA TYR A 149 -20.98 -3.68 8.24
C TYR A 149 -20.14 -4.95 8.13
N VAL A 150 -20.37 -5.70 7.07
CA VAL A 150 -19.55 -6.88 6.73
C VAL A 150 -18.48 -6.44 5.75
N VAL A 151 -17.22 -6.54 6.15
CA VAL A 151 -16.08 -6.31 5.24
C VAL A 151 -16.08 -7.44 4.22
N ASP A 152 -16.21 -7.07 2.95
CA ASP A 152 -16.16 -8.05 1.86
C ASP A 152 -14.73 -8.64 1.79
N SER A 153 -14.59 -9.88 2.30
CA SER A 153 -13.33 -10.62 2.28
C SER A 153 -12.94 -11.09 0.88
N THR A 154 -13.85 -10.97 -0.10
CA THR A 154 -13.59 -11.33 -1.49
C THR A 154 -12.66 -10.36 -2.21
N THR A 155 -12.29 -9.24 -1.59
CA THR A 155 -11.23 -8.33 -2.11
C THR A 155 -9.80 -8.73 -1.70
N ALA A 156 -9.56 -9.94 -1.20
CA ALA A 156 -8.24 -10.55 -1.43
C ALA A 156 -8.03 -10.49 -2.94
N LYS A 157 -7.08 -9.66 -3.42
CA LYS A 157 -6.74 -9.57 -4.84
C LYS A 157 -6.61 -10.99 -5.34
N GLN A 158 -7.57 -11.45 -6.15
CA GLN A 158 -7.34 -12.68 -6.91
C GLN A 158 -5.98 -12.47 -7.59
N PRO A 159 -5.08 -13.46 -7.52
CA PRO A 159 -3.77 -13.32 -8.13
C PRO A 159 -4.02 -12.85 -9.56
N LYS A 160 -3.52 -11.66 -9.87
CA LYS A 160 -3.77 -11.05 -11.19
C LYS A 160 -3.22 -12.03 -12.20
N MET A 161 -4.09 -12.61 -13.04
CA MET A 161 -3.72 -13.48 -14.14
C MET A 161 -2.43 -13.00 -14.79
N THR A 162 -1.40 -13.81 -14.83
CA THR A 162 -0.14 -13.52 -15.52
C THR A 162 -0.23 -13.96 -16.98
N ILE A 163 0.75 -13.59 -17.82
CA ILE A 163 0.77 -14.04 -19.23
C ILE A 163 0.81 -15.56 -19.31
N GLY A 164 1.50 -16.23 -18.37
CA GLY A 164 1.60 -17.69 -18.34
C GLY A 164 0.33 -18.41 -17.86
N ASP A 165 -0.62 -17.71 -17.26
CA ASP A 165 -1.90 -18.29 -16.80
C ASP A 165 -2.97 -18.26 -17.89
N ILE A 166 -2.71 -17.62 -19.04
CA ILE A 166 -3.64 -17.52 -20.16
C ILE A 166 -3.56 -18.81 -20.97
N THR A 167 -4.68 -19.52 -21.10
CA THR A 167 -4.75 -20.75 -21.91
C THR A 167 -4.73 -20.45 -23.39
N ASP A 168 -4.36 -21.44 -24.22
CA ASP A 168 -4.35 -21.30 -25.69
C ASP A 168 -5.72 -20.88 -26.24
N GLU A 169 -6.80 -21.45 -25.72
CA GLU A 169 -8.17 -21.08 -26.08
C GLU A 169 -8.49 -19.61 -25.76
N GLN A 170 -7.97 -19.11 -24.63
CA GLN A 170 -8.12 -17.72 -24.25
C GLN A 170 -7.28 -16.79 -25.15
N HIS A 171 -6.07 -17.24 -25.53
CA HIS A 171 -5.26 -16.53 -26.52
C HIS A 171 -5.99 -16.42 -27.85
N ASP A 172 -6.51 -17.51 -28.38
CA ASP A 172 -7.28 -17.55 -29.65
C ASP A 172 -8.48 -16.62 -29.64
N LYS A 173 -9.26 -16.66 -28.55
CA LYS A 173 -10.41 -15.77 -28.35
C LYS A 173 -10.00 -14.31 -28.33
N ALA A 174 -8.96 -13.97 -27.55
CA ALA A 174 -8.49 -12.59 -27.41
C ALA A 174 -7.88 -12.05 -28.71
N LEU A 175 -7.10 -12.87 -29.42
CA LEU A 175 -6.51 -12.53 -30.73
C LEU A 175 -7.58 -12.37 -31.82
N GLY A 176 -8.60 -13.25 -31.82
CA GLY A 176 -9.74 -13.11 -32.69
C GLY A 176 -10.50 -11.80 -32.48
N MET A 177 -10.65 -11.35 -31.25
CA MET A 177 -11.26 -10.07 -30.91
C MET A 177 -10.34 -8.87 -31.21
N ALA A 178 -9.01 -9.03 -31.03
CA ALA A 178 -8.03 -7.98 -31.30
C ALA A 178 -7.87 -7.68 -32.80
N PHE A 179 -7.72 -8.71 -33.60
CA PHE A 179 -7.36 -8.61 -34.99
C PHE A 179 -8.48 -9.06 -35.95
N GLY A 180 -9.21 -10.13 -35.63
CA GLY A 180 -10.27 -10.69 -36.46
C GLY A 180 -9.78 -10.91 -37.90
N LYS A 181 -10.50 -10.29 -38.87
CA LYS A 181 -10.11 -10.29 -40.28
C LYS A 181 -9.36 -9.00 -40.72
N LYS A 182 -8.97 -8.15 -39.78
CA LYS A 182 -8.34 -6.85 -40.07
C LYS A 182 -6.83 -6.95 -39.97
N VAL A 183 -6.14 -6.39 -40.95
CA VAL A 183 -4.70 -6.17 -40.87
C VAL A 183 -4.44 -4.92 -40.02
N VAL A 184 -3.73 -5.07 -38.92
CA VAL A 184 -3.34 -3.94 -38.05
C VAL A 184 -1.85 -3.73 -38.21
N SER A 185 -1.43 -2.54 -38.64
CA SER A 185 -0.04 -2.17 -38.84
C SER A 185 0.38 -1.05 -37.85
N GLY A 186 1.64 -1.05 -37.49
CA GLY A 186 2.22 -0.09 -36.53
C GLY A 186 2.13 -0.56 -35.10
N TYR A 187 3.25 -0.42 -34.38
CA TYR A 187 3.43 -0.93 -33.01
C TYR A 187 2.33 -0.48 -32.05
N GLU A 188 2.00 0.82 -32.05
CA GLU A 188 0.97 1.37 -31.15
C GLU A 188 -0.42 0.80 -31.44
N ASN A 189 -0.76 0.66 -32.72
CA ASN A 189 -2.05 0.10 -33.11
C ASN A 189 -2.16 -1.37 -32.70
N VAL A 190 -1.08 -2.14 -32.83
CA VAL A 190 -1.02 -3.53 -32.38
C VAL A 190 -1.20 -3.62 -30.85
N ILE A 191 -0.49 -2.79 -30.06
CA ILE A 191 -0.65 -2.77 -28.61
C ILE A 191 -2.08 -2.40 -28.21
N ASN A 192 -2.69 -1.41 -28.87
CA ASN A 192 -4.06 -1.00 -28.59
C ASN A 192 -5.07 -2.10 -28.95
N ALA A 193 -4.87 -2.81 -30.07
CA ALA A 193 -5.70 -3.94 -30.46
C ALA A 193 -5.60 -5.09 -29.45
N LEU A 194 -4.39 -5.47 -29.07
CA LEU A 194 -4.15 -6.47 -28.03
C LEU A 194 -4.80 -6.07 -26.71
N THR A 195 -4.66 -4.82 -26.28
CA THR A 195 -5.29 -4.33 -25.04
C THR A 195 -6.81 -4.54 -25.10
N LYS A 196 -7.46 -4.19 -26.18
CA LYS A 196 -8.91 -4.39 -26.37
C LYS A 196 -9.28 -5.86 -26.36
N GLY A 197 -8.59 -6.69 -27.12
CA GLY A 197 -8.86 -8.12 -27.21
C GLY A 197 -8.69 -8.85 -25.88
N TYR A 198 -7.58 -8.62 -25.20
CA TYR A 198 -7.28 -9.29 -23.93
C TYR A 198 -8.11 -8.79 -22.74
N THR A 199 -8.63 -7.57 -22.81
CA THR A 199 -9.62 -7.11 -21.83
C THR A 199 -10.89 -7.97 -21.83
N THR A 200 -11.29 -8.54 -22.96
CA THR A 200 -12.50 -9.39 -23.09
C THR A 200 -12.38 -10.73 -22.34
N ILE A 201 -11.17 -11.19 -22.08
CA ILE A 201 -10.90 -12.41 -21.31
C ILE A 201 -10.49 -12.10 -19.86
N GLY A 202 -10.68 -10.84 -19.40
CA GLY A 202 -10.33 -10.43 -18.03
C GLY A 202 -8.85 -10.04 -17.83
N PHE A 203 -8.03 -10.06 -18.90
CA PHE A 203 -6.63 -9.67 -18.84
C PHE A 203 -6.45 -8.18 -19.20
N ALA A 204 -7.01 -7.29 -18.38
CA ALA A 204 -6.82 -5.84 -18.52
C ALA A 204 -5.48 -5.43 -17.90
N ARG A 205 -4.51 -5.00 -18.72
CA ARG A 205 -3.15 -4.63 -18.29
C ARG A 205 -2.69 -3.36 -18.96
N GLY A 206 -1.76 -2.66 -18.31
CA GLY A 206 -1.11 -1.47 -18.87
C GLY A 206 -0.13 -1.81 -20.00
N ARG A 207 0.26 -0.77 -20.75
CA ARG A 207 1.10 -0.84 -21.95
C ARG A 207 2.35 -1.72 -21.79
N THR A 208 3.09 -1.59 -20.68
CA THR A 208 4.33 -2.35 -20.44
C THR A 208 4.09 -3.86 -20.43
N VAL A 209 2.98 -4.32 -19.83
CA VAL A 209 2.64 -5.74 -19.80
C VAL A 209 2.15 -6.21 -21.16
N MET A 210 1.40 -5.39 -21.87
CA MET A 210 0.94 -5.70 -23.25
C MET A 210 2.11 -5.80 -24.23
N SER A 211 3.15 -5.00 -24.06
CA SER A 211 4.40 -5.12 -24.82
C SER A 211 5.12 -6.46 -24.55
N LYS A 212 5.16 -6.89 -23.28
CA LYS A 212 5.71 -8.22 -22.92
C LYS A 212 4.86 -9.35 -23.49
N LEU A 213 3.54 -9.21 -23.47
CA LEU A 213 2.61 -10.16 -24.10
C LEU A 213 2.85 -10.28 -25.60
N LEU A 214 2.99 -9.17 -26.32
CA LEU A 214 3.33 -9.18 -27.75
C LEU A 214 4.63 -9.95 -28.00
N THR A 215 5.66 -9.70 -27.21
CA THR A 215 6.93 -10.43 -27.32
C THR A 215 6.76 -11.94 -27.05
N PHE A 216 5.92 -12.30 -26.09
CA PHE A 216 5.60 -13.70 -25.77
C PHE A 216 4.89 -14.37 -26.96
N LEU A 217 3.83 -13.75 -27.52
CA LEU A 217 3.08 -14.28 -28.66
C LEU A 217 3.96 -14.51 -29.89
N LEU A 218 4.85 -13.55 -30.20
CA LEU A 218 5.78 -13.67 -31.32
C LEU A 218 6.77 -14.83 -31.14
N LYS A 219 7.17 -15.15 -29.90
CA LYS A 219 8.05 -16.28 -29.57
C LYS A 219 7.32 -17.62 -29.58
N SER A 220 6.08 -17.64 -29.13
CA SER A 220 5.26 -18.86 -29.04
C SER A 220 4.66 -19.28 -30.37
N LYS A 221 4.79 -18.44 -31.44
CA LYS A 221 4.17 -18.65 -32.75
C LYS A 221 2.64 -18.78 -32.69
N LEU A 222 2.02 -18.16 -31.68
CA LEU A 222 0.59 -17.96 -31.53
C LEU A 222 0.13 -16.75 -32.33
#